data_e76140eef6917b5475518d695d128874
#
_entry.id   e76140eef6917b5475518d695d128874
#
_cell.length_a   1.000
_cell.length_b   1.000
_cell.length_c   1.000
_cell.angle_alpha   90.00
_cell.angle_beta   90.00
_cell.angle_gamma   90.00
#
_symmetry.space_group_name_H-M   'P 1'
#
loop_
_entity.id
_entity.type
_entity.pdbx_description
1 polymer ?
#
loop_
_entity_poly.entity_id
_entity_poly.type
_entity_poly.pdbx_seq_one_letter_code
_entity_poly.pdbx_strand_id
1 'polypeptide(L)'
;MKTPDQRPEDPEELVYADDAVVGRAFRFSAVALVVLILAGAGIYGLLKPRKAAIETQMTRLAAPVAAAMPAAPVPVARFTDITASAGITFRHENGAYGKKLLPETMGSGVAFLDFDSDGDPDLLFVNGTFWPGHAPAGAAPSTAALYRNDGQGKYTEVTRGSGLDVPLYGMGVAIGDYDNDGRPDVFLTTVGGGRLFHNEGDGRFADVTASAGVAGDPKDWSTAAAFFDLDNDGDLDLFVGNYVRWSPDIDAKVGYTIDGTHRAYGPPMNFEGAFPRLYRNDGSAGFTDISAASGVQVKNPSTGVPMSKTLGVAPMDVDGDGWTDLAVANDTVQNLLFRNHHDGTFEELGALSGFAFDSYGNVRGAMGIDACRFTQDGKIGFAIGNFANEMTALCVAQDTPGGGSHPLFADEAIAWGIGGPSRDPLKFGIFFFDYDLDGRPDLLSVNGHLEEEIGKIQNGQRYQQPAQLFWNAGDAGFSAVQPAQAGEDLFRPLVGRGSAYADVDGDGDLDVVFTQAMGAPLLLRNDQALGHHFIRLKLKGTRSNRDAIGARVKLTAGGKTQWRDVTSTRSYLSASELPVTFGLGALDRVGSVEITWPGGRTQTLTDVSVDRMTVVEEPQ
;
A
#
# COMPACT_ATOMS: atom_id res chain seq x y z
N MET A 1 -27.42 -111.23 -16.23
CA MET A 1 -26.63 -112.34 -15.71
C MET A 1 -25.83 -111.86 -14.54
N LYS A 2 -26.06 -112.42 -13.37
CA LYS A 2 -25.31 -112.45 -12.11
C LYS A 2 -25.08 -111.17 -11.37
N THR A 3 -25.87 -110.92 -10.32
CA THR A 3 -25.55 -110.54 -8.96
C THR A 3 -24.45 -111.42 -8.41
N PRO A 4 -23.86 -111.20 -7.21
CA PRO A 4 -23.96 -110.24 -6.11
C PRO A 4 -22.57 -109.88 -5.53
N ASP A 5 -22.44 -109.07 -4.54
CA ASP A 5 -22.30 -109.54 -3.15
C ASP A 5 -22.20 -108.34 -2.17
N GLN A 6 -22.97 -108.48 -1.10
CA GLN A 6 -22.94 -107.60 0.07
C GLN A 6 -21.89 -108.08 1.04
N ARG A 7 -21.12 -107.14 1.68
CA ARG A 7 -20.58 -107.37 3.01
C ARG A 7 -20.59 -106.10 3.84
N PRO A 8 -20.65 -106.26 5.14
CA PRO A 8 -21.16 -105.20 6.04
C PRO A 8 -20.11 -104.21 6.46
N GLU A 9 -20.62 -103.04 6.76
CA GLU A 9 -19.86 -101.96 7.36
C GLU A 9 -19.51 -102.19 8.81
N ASP A 10 -18.25 -102.04 9.15
CA ASP A 10 -17.76 -102.00 10.56
C ASP A 10 -18.07 -100.60 11.12
N PRO A 11 -18.45 -100.46 12.38
CA PRO A 11 -18.74 -99.20 12.98
C PRO A 11 -17.42 -98.47 13.31
N GLU A 12 -17.29 -97.24 12.73
CA GLU A 12 -16.21 -96.32 13.11
C GLU A 12 -16.30 -96.00 14.58
N GLU A 13 -15.22 -96.31 15.25
CA GLU A 13 -14.93 -95.92 16.64
C GLU A 13 -14.75 -94.47 16.76
N LEU A 14 -15.71 -93.73 17.34
CA LEU A 14 -15.61 -92.31 17.66
C LEU A 14 -14.61 -92.10 18.71
N VAL A 15 -13.40 -91.74 18.34
CA VAL A 15 -12.36 -91.24 19.28
C VAL A 15 -12.83 -89.87 19.81
N TYR A 16 -13.26 -89.86 21.08
CA TYR A 16 -13.49 -88.61 21.82
C TYR A 16 -12.19 -87.88 21.97
N ALA A 17 -11.98 -86.82 21.26
CA ALA A 17 -10.91 -85.88 21.48
C ALA A 17 -11.09 -85.27 22.90
N ASP A 18 -10.07 -85.38 23.72
CA ASP A 18 -10.07 -84.81 25.08
C ASP A 18 -10.13 -83.28 25.03
N ASP A 19 -11.30 -82.74 25.16
CA ASP A 19 -11.57 -81.28 25.20
C ASP A 19 -10.80 -80.56 26.32
N ALA A 20 -10.32 -81.29 27.31
CA ALA A 20 -9.51 -80.71 28.37
C ALA A 20 -8.10 -80.30 27.92
N VAL A 21 -7.55 -80.91 26.87
CA VAL A 21 -6.27 -80.52 26.27
C VAL A 21 -6.42 -79.24 25.45
N VAL A 22 -7.51 -79.14 24.66
CA VAL A 22 -7.85 -77.95 23.85
C VAL A 22 -8.13 -76.76 24.77
N GLY A 23 -8.90 -76.98 25.85
CA GLY A 23 -9.21 -75.93 26.82
C GLY A 23 -7.96 -75.44 27.58
N ARG A 24 -6.98 -76.29 27.85
CA ARG A 24 -5.69 -75.89 28.44
C ARG A 24 -4.84 -75.12 27.45
N ALA A 25 -4.76 -75.53 26.19
CA ALA A 25 -4.05 -74.81 25.13
C ALA A 25 -4.63 -73.42 24.92
N PHE A 26 -5.97 -73.26 24.88
CA PHE A 26 -6.63 -71.94 24.80
C PHE A 26 -6.33 -71.03 25.99
N ARG A 27 -6.32 -71.57 27.23
CA ARG A 27 -5.95 -70.80 28.43
C ARG A 27 -4.49 -70.33 28.41
N PHE A 28 -3.56 -71.18 27.97
CA PHE A 28 -2.17 -70.82 27.83
C PHE A 28 -1.96 -69.80 26.74
N SER A 29 -2.64 -69.90 25.59
CA SER A 29 -2.60 -68.93 24.52
C SER A 29 -3.18 -67.59 24.95
N ALA A 30 -4.30 -67.56 25.67
CA ALA A 30 -4.89 -66.34 26.21
C ALA A 30 -3.99 -65.63 27.22
N VAL A 31 -3.36 -66.41 28.13
CA VAL A 31 -2.40 -65.85 29.08
C VAL A 31 -1.17 -65.33 28.37
N ALA A 32 -0.64 -66.04 27.37
CA ALA A 32 0.50 -65.56 26.56
C ALA A 32 0.16 -64.28 25.81
N LEU A 33 -1.04 -64.16 25.25
CA LEU A 33 -1.51 -62.97 24.57
C LEU A 33 -1.62 -61.77 25.52
N VAL A 34 -2.16 -61.98 26.72
CA VAL A 34 -2.24 -60.93 27.76
C VAL A 34 -0.82 -60.46 28.19
N VAL A 35 0.09 -61.40 28.38
CA VAL A 35 1.47 -61.09 28.73
C VAL A 35 2.17 -60.29 27.60
N LEU A 36 1.94 -60.65 26.34
CA LEU A 36 2.47 -59.91 25.17
C LEU A 36 1.86 -58.51 25.08
N ILE A 37 0.56 -58.34 25.32
CA ILE A 37 -0.07 -57.02 25.36
C ILE A 37 0.50 -56.16 26.50
N LEU A 38 0.65 -56.72 27.67
CA LEU A 38 1.21 -55.98 28.82
C LEU A 38 2.69 -55.65 28.59
N ALA A 39 3.46 -56.56 28.01
CA ALA A 39 4.84 -56.30 27.62
C ALA A 39 4.94 -55.20 26.54
N GLY A 40 4.07 -55.28 25.53
CA GLY A 40 3.96 -54.27 24.49
C GLY A 40 3.57 -52.88 25.04
N ALA A 41 2.59 -52.83 25.94
CA ALA A 41 2.19 -51.60 26.61
C ALA A 41 3.31 -51.05 27.52
N GLY A 42 4.05 -51.93 28.21
CA GLY A 42 5.21 -51.55 29.01
C GLY A 42 6.34 -50.98 28.16
N ILE A 43 6.67 -51.64 27.04
CA ILE A 43 7.67 -51.17 26.07
C ILE A 43 7.24 -49.85 25.46
N TYR A 44 5.96 -49.73 25.06
CA TYR A 44 5.41 -48.46 24.55
C TYR A 44 5.48 -47.34 25.57
N GLY A 45 5.20 -47.62 26.85
CA GLY A 45 5.32 -46.65 27.93
C GLY A 45 6.77 -46.21 28.19
N LEU A 46 7.75 -47.14 28.03
CA LEU A 46 9.17 -46.86 28.18
C LEU A 46 9.75 -46.14 26.95
N LEU A 47 9.31 -46.48 25.75
CA LEU A 47 9.78 -45.90 24.49
C LEU A 47 9.03 -44.60 24.08
N LYS A 48 7.89 -44.34 24.73
CA LYS A 48 7.15 -43.09 24.46
C LYS A 48 8.07 -41.93 24.80
N PRO A 49 8.47 -41.11 23.79
CA PRO A 49 9.33 -39.98 24.08
C PRO A 49 8.60 -39.08 25.07
N ARG A 50 9.15 -38.95 26.27
CA ARG A 50 8.71 -37.90 27.18
C ARG A 50 8.94 -36.61 26.42
N LYS A 51 7.85 -35.94 25.97
CA LYS A 51 7.94 -34.55 25.55
C LYS A 51 8.56 -33.82 26.75
N ALA A 52 9.85 -33.55 26.67
CA ALA A 52 10.42 -32.55 27.54
C ALA A 52 9.53 -31.33 27.40
N ALA A 53 8.96 -30.86 28.47
CA ALA A 53 8.35 -29.56 28.48
C ALA A 53 9.48 -28.62 28.07
N ILE A 54 9.40 -28.12 26.81
CA ILE A 54 10.25 -27.02 26.41
C ILE A 54 9.70 -25.88 27.24
N GLU A 55 10.35 -25.58 28.36
CA GLU A 55 10.18 -24.32 29.04
C GLU A 55 10.64 -23.27 28.02
N THR A 56 9.69 -22.71 27.33
CA THR A 56 9.93 -21.53 26.50
C THR A 56 10.27 -20.42 27.48
N GLN A 57 11.55 -20.23 27.78
CA GLN A 57 11.99 -18.98 28.38
C GLN A 57 11.75 -17.92 27.34
N MET A 58 10.67 -17.17 27.54
CA MET A 58 10.47 -15.91 26.80
C MET A 58 11.55 -14.94 27.29
N THR A 59 12.68 -14.94 26.64
CA THR A 59 13.66 -13.89 26.80
C THR A 59 13.03 -12.66 26.16
N ARG A 60 12.56 -11.73 26.98
CA ARG A 60 12.28 -10.39 26.49
C ARG A 60 13.62 -9.84 26.01
N LEU A 61 13.81 -9.82 24.70
CA LEU A 61 14.89 -9.03 24.12
C LEU A 61 14.64 -7.59 24.58
N ALA A 62 15.63 -7.02 25.25
CA ALA A 62 15.63 -5.59 25.49
C ALA A 62 15.41 -4.91 24.12
N ALA A 63 14.54 -3.92 24.07
CA ALA A 63 14.41 -3.11 22.86
C ALA A 63 15.81 -2.69 22.42
N PRO A 64 16.15 -2.79 21.13
CA PRO A 64 17.44 -2.31 20.64
C PRO A 64 17.61 -0.88 21.17
N VAL A 65 18.63 -0.65 21.95
CA VAL A 65 19.01 0.71 22.31
C VAL A 65 19.52 1.31 21.00
N ALA A 66 18.68 2.10 20.34
CA ALA A 66 19.14 2.92 19.24
C ALA A 66 20.36 3.68 19.76
N ALA A 67 21.49 3.59 19.06
CA ALA A 67 22.63 4.46 19.37
C ALA A 67 22.05 5.87 19.43
N ALA A 68 22.18 6.53 20.58
CA ALA A 68 21.69 7.87 20.76
C ALA A 68 22.53 8.78 19.83
N MET A 69 22.05 8.97 18.61
CA MET A 69 22.54 10.06 17.79
C MET A 69 22.22 11.35 18.54
N PRO A 70 23.10 12.37 18.57
CA PRO A 70 22.79 13.63 19.18
C PRO A 70 21.53 14.19 18.49
N ALA A 71 20.41 14.06 19.16
CA ALA A 71 19.14 14.51 18.62
C ALA A 71 19.19 16.03 18.53
N ALA A 72 19.19 16.56 17.32
CA ALA A 72 18.80 17.94 17.10
C ALA A 72 17.37 18.10 17.65
N PRO A 73 17.04 19.23 18.30
CA PRO A 73 15.72 19.42 18.85
C PRO A 73 14.69 19.44 17.69
N VAL A 74 13.73 18.53 17.74
CA VAL A 74 12.61 18.50 16.79
C VAL A 74 11.85 19.83 16.87
N PRO A 75 11.58 20.51 15.75
CA PRO A 75 10.86 21.78 15.75
C PRO A 75 9.42 21.61 16.24
N VAL A 76 8.79 22.71 16.66
CA VAL A 76 7.38 22.73 17.04
C VAL A 76 6.57 23.26 15.87
N ALA A 77 5.89 22.37 15.17
CA ALA A 77 4.95 22.67 14.09
C ALA A 77 3.65 21.89 14.36
N ARG A 78 2.57 22.60 14.63
CA ARG A 78 1.33 22.01 15.12
C ARG A 78 0.36 21.74 14.00
N PHE A 79 -0.27 20.58 14.07
CA PHE A 79 -1.40 20.23 13.23
C PHE A 79 -2.70 20.36 14.03
N THR A 80 -3.69 21.00 13.43
CA THR A 80 -5.02 21.22 14.04
C THR A 80 -6.10 20.55 13.22
N ASP A 81 -6.97 19.79 13.87
CA ASP A 81 -8.14 19.18 13.21
C ASP A 81 -9.14 20.25 12.79
N ILE A 82 -9.25 20.48 11.49
CA ILE A 82 -10.22 21.39 10.89
C ILE A 82 -11.39 20.67 10.21
N THR A 83 -11.48 19.35 10.25
CA THR A 83 -12.47 18.54 9.52
C THR A 83 -13.88 19.09 9.62
N ALA A 84 -14.38 19.27 10.83
CA ALA A 84 -15.74 19.77 11.03
C ALA A 84 -15.89 21.25 10.66
N SER A 85 -14.90 22.08 11.01
CA SER A 85 -14.91 23.51 10.68
C SER A 85 -14.71 23.76 9.19
N ALA A 86 -14.03 22.87 8.48
CA ALA A 86 -13.88 22.88 7.02
C ALA A 86 -15.16 22.43 6.28
N GLY A 87 -16.16 21.88 6.97
CA GLY A 87 -17.42 21.45 6.35
C GLY A 87 -17.41 20.03 5.80
N ILE A 88 -16.42 19.21 6.13
CA ILE A 88 -16.33 17.83 5.68
C ILE A 88 -17.23 16.93 6.52
N THR A 89 -18.19 16.27 5.87
CA THR A 89 -19.19 15.39 6.50
C THR A 89 -19.08 13.93 6.04
N PHE A 90 -18.14 13.64 5.15
CA PHE A 90 -17.90 12.30 4.61
C PHE A 90 -17.69 11.26 5.71
N ARG A 91 -18.20 10.06 5.46
CA ARG A 91 -17.90 8.86 6.25
C ARG A 91 -17.69 7.68 5.31
N HIS A 92 -16.60 6.99 5.52
CA HIS A 92 -16.32 5.77 4.76
C HIS A 92 -17.27 4.65 5.19
N GLU A 93 -17.84 3.97 4.21
CA GLU A 93 -18.68 2.76 4.34
C GLU A 93 -17.94 1.57 3.69
N ASN A 94 -17.74 0.49 4.42
CA ASN A 94 -17.09 -0.72 3.90
C ASN A 94 -18.05 -1.89 3.65
N GLY A 95 -19.36 -1.67 3.84
CA GLY A 95 -20.39 -2.67 3.62
C GLY A 95 -20.39 -3.86 4.58
N ALA A 96 -19.64 -3.81 5.68
CA ALA A 96 -19.48 -4.91 6.61
C ALA A 96 -20.83 -5.38 7.19
N TYR A 97 -21.10 -6.68 7.10
CA TYR A 97 -22.34 -7.29 7.61
C TYR A 97 -22.07 -8.55 8.46
N GLY A 98 -20.87 -8.62 9.07
CA GLY A 98 -20.47 -9.67 10.03
C GLY A 98 -19.90 -10.92 9.40
N LYS A 99 -19.67 -10.94 8.08
CA LYS A 99 -19.01 -12.06 7.39
C LYS A 99 -17.48 -11.94 7.36
N LYS A 100 -16.93 -10.79 7.75
CA LYS A 100 -15.49 -10.53 7.75
C LYS A 100 -14.89 -10.85 6.37
N LEU A 101 -15.40 -10.17 5.35
CA LEU A 101 -14.88 -10.27 3.98
C LEU A 101 -13.64 -9.40 3.84
N LEU A 102 -12.59 -9.92 3.24
CA LEU A 102 -11.28 -9.24 3.21
C LEU A 102 -11.34 -7.80 2.67
N PRO A 103 -12.12 -7.43 1.62
CA PRO A 103 -12.20 -6.05 1.16
C PRO A 103 -12.75 -5.06 2.19
N GLU A 104 -13.50 -5.52 3.20
CA GLU A 104 -14.02 -4.65 4.27
C GLU A 104 -12.91 -4.00 5.10
N THR A 105 -11.68 -4.52 5.03
CA THR A 105 -10.51 -4.01 5.75
C THR A 105 -9.70 -3.00 4.98
N MET A 106 -10.02 -2.74 3.72
CA MET A 106 -9.21 -1.97 2.76
C MET A 106 -10.00 -0.82 2.14
N GLY A 107 -9.44 -0.19 1.12
CA GLY A 107 -10.07 0.96 0.47
C GLY A 107 -9.84 2.26 1.21
N SER A 108 -10.81 3.18 1.10
CA SER A 108 -10.76 4.53 1.68
C SER A 108 -9.60 5.37 1.14
N GLY A 109 -9.31 5.29 -0.17
CA GLY A 109 -8.39 6.21 -0.84
C GLY A 109 -8.89 7.65 -0.80
N VAL A 110 -7.97 8.60 -0.98
CA VAL A 110 -8.29 10.04 -1.01
C VAL A 110 -7.38 10.74 -2.01
N ALA A 111 -7.89 11.78 -2.67
CA ALA A 111 -7.10 12.59 -3.57
C ALA A 111 -7.32 14.08 -3.32
N PHE A 112 -6.24 14.85 -3.46
CA PHE A 112 -6.30 16.27 -3.76
C PHE A 112 -6.18 16.47 -5.28
N LEU A 113 -7.06 17.32 -5.83
CA LEU A 113 -7.07 17.70 -7.24
C LEU A 113 -7.70 19.08 -7.37
N ASP A 114 -7.38 19.80 -8.42
CA ASP A 114 -7.99 21.10 -8.78
C ASP A 114 -8.99 20.82 -9.92
N PHE A 115 -10.20 20.30 -9.55
CA PHE A 115 -11.12 19.76 -10.57
C PHE A 115 -11.85 20.83 -11.38
N ASP A 116 -11.98 22.05 -10.89
CA ASP A 116 -12.64 23.17 -11.59
C ASP A 116 -11.64 24.24 -12.07
N SER A 117 -10.34 23.98 -11.91
CA SER A 117 -9.23 24.80 -12.41
C SER A 117 -9.20 26.22 -11.82
N ASP A 118 -9.67 26.38 -10.58
CA ASP A 118 -9.62 27.65 -9.86
C ASP A 118 -8.29 27.88 -9.11
N GLY A 119 -7.47 26.84 -9.00
CA GLY A 119 -6.13 26.85 -8.39
C GLY A 119 -6.10 26.35 -6.96
N ASP A 120 -7.24 26.05 -6.35
CA ASP A 120 -7.38 25.59 -4.99
C ASP A 120 -7.46 24.05 -4.94
N PRO A 121 -6.83 23.37 -3.99
CA PRO A 121 -6.87 21.91 -3.91
C PRO A 121 -8.22 21.41 -3.36
N ASP A 122 -9.00 20.76 -4.21
CA ASP A 122 -10.24 20.09 -3.88
C ASP A 122 -9.99 18.69 -3.31
N LEU A 123 -11.03 18.08 -2.71
CA LEU A 123 -10.94 16.75 -2.10
C LEU A 123 -11.89 15.76 -2.76
N LEU A 124 -11.37 14.59 -3.10
CA LEU A 124 -12.14 13.43 -3.52
C LEU A 124 -11.89 12.26 -2.56
N PHE A 125 -12.94 11.82 -1.86
CA PHE A 125 -12.92 10.63 -1.00
C PHE A 125 -13.48 9.43 -1.75
N VAL A 126 -12.75 8.33 -1.75
CA VAL A 126 -13.21 7.04 -2.30
C VAL A 126 -14.01 6.30 -1.23
N ASN A 127 -15.16 5.77 -1.60
CA ASN A 127 -16.05 5.06 -0.69
C ASN A 127 -16.31 3.63 -1.15
N GLY A 128 -16.49 2.73 -0.19
CA GLY A 128 -17.12 1.45 -0.45
C GLY A 128 -18.64 1.60 -0.54
N THR A 129 -19.33 0.47 -0.66
CA THR A 129 -20.79 0.42 -0.65
C THR A 129 -21.25 -0.91 -0.04
N PHE A 130 -22.54 -1.06 0.19
CA PHE A 130 -23.09 -2.29 0.74
C PHE A 130 -22.94 -3.46 -0.23
N TRP A 131 -22.64 -4.63 0.30
CA TRP A 131 -22.65 -5.87 -0.48
C TRP A 131 -24.06 -6.17 -1.03
N PRO A 132 -24.19 -6.77 -2.21
CA PRO A 132 -25.49 -7.09 -2.80
C PRO A 132 -26.40 -7.84 -1.84
N GLY A 133 -27.61 -7.30 -1.60
CA GLY A 133 -28.60 -7.88 -0.69
C GLY A 133 -28.37 -7.64 0.81
N HIS A 134 -27.38 -6.84 1.19
CA HIS A 134 -27.02 -6.56 2.59
C HIS A 134 -27.11 -5.09 3.00
N ALA A 135 -27.66 -4.24 2.14
CA ALA A 135 -27.96 -2.86 2.52
C ALA A 135 -28.99 -2.81 3.66
N PRO A 136 -28.79 -1.97 4.70
CA PRO A 136 -29.81 -1.73 5.70
C PRO A 136 -31.12 -1.21 5.08
N ALA A 137 -32.25 -1.56 5.65
CA ALA A 137 -33.55 -1.13 5.13
C ALA A 137 -33.64 0.38 5.02
N GLY A 138 -33.88 0.90 3.81
CA GLY A 138 -33.99 2.32 3.54
C GLY A 138 -32.67 3.08 3.40
N ALA A 139 -31.53 2.41 3.51
CA ALA A 139 -30.24 3.03 3.26
C ALA A 139 -30.02 3.20 1.74
N ALA A 140 -29.57 4.40 1.33
CA ALA A 140 -29.08 4.62 -0.02
C ALA A 140 -27.67 4.02 -0.17
N PRO A 141 -27.29 3.52 -1.34
CA PRO A 141 -25.92 3.11 -1.59
C PRO A 141 -24.94 4.27 -1.39
N SER A 142 -23.79 3.99 -0.82
CA SER A 142 -22.72 4.98 -0.66
C SER A 142 -22.00 5.18 -1.99
N THR A 143 -21.50 6.39 -2.21
CA THR A 143 -20.72 6.79 -3.39
C THR A 143 -19.42 7.44 -2.97
N ALA A 144 -18.50 7.68 -3.88
CA ALA A 144 -17.41 8.63 -3.67
C ALA A 144 -17.98 10.01 -3.27
N ALA A 145 -17.15 10.86 -2.68
CA ALA A 145 -17.58 12.20 -2.27
C ALA A 145 -16.57 13.26 -2.75
N LEU A 146 -17.05 14.20 -3.58
CA LEU A 146 -16.28 15.31 -4.11
C LEU A 146 -16.60 16.59 -3.34
N TYR A 147 -15.57 17.27 -2.88
CA TYR A 147 -15.65 18.52 -2.11
C TYR A 147 -14.86 19.61 -2.80
N ARG A 148 -15.49 20.74 -3.08
CA ARG A 148 -14.84 21.93 -3.60
C ARG A 148 -14.29 22.80 -2.48
N ASN A 149 -13.02 23.20 -2.58
CA ASN A 149 -12.36 24.17 -1.71
C ASN A 149 -12.76 25.60 -2.11
N ASP A 150 -12.71 26.55 -1.17
CA ASP A 150 -12.90 27.99 -1.43
C ASP A 150 -11.57 28.77 -1.37
N GLY A 151 -10.43 28.07 -1.35
CA GLY A 151 -9.09 28.64 -1.25
C GLY A 151 -8.72 29.13 0.16
N GLN A 152 -9.56 28.84 1.15
CA GLN A 152 -9.32 29.17 2.56
C GLN A 152 -9.54 27.97 3.47
N GLY A 153 -9.43 26.76 2.93
CA GLY A 153 -9.61 25.51 3.66
C GLY A 153 -11.07 25.22 4.05
N LYS A 154 -12.07 25.83 3.35
CA LYS A 154 -13.48 25.52 3.51
C LYS A 154 -13.99 24.72 2.33
N TYR A 155 -14.64 23.63 2.62
CA TYR A 155 -15.08 22.67 1.64
C TYR A 155 -16.61 22.62 1.55
N THR A 156 -17.12 22.52 0.32
CA THR A 156 -18.54 22.29 0.04
C THR A 156 -18.69 21.01 -0.74
N GLU A 157 -19.52 20.09 -0.28
CA GLU A 157 -19.79 18.85 -1.00
C GLU A 157 -20.55 19.13 -2.31
N VAL A 158 -20.00 18.67 -3.42
CA VAL A 158 -20.54 18.88 -4.78
C VAL A 158 -20.73 17.55 -5.53
N THR A 159 -20.76 16.44 -4.83
CA THR A 159 -20.82 15.09 -5.41
C THR A 159 -22.07 14.89 -6.26
N ARG A 160 -23.22 15.37 -5.79
CA ARG A 160 -24.50 15.10 -6.42
C ARG A 160 -24.60 15.74 -7.81
N GLY A 161 -24.73 14.92 -8.84
CA GLY A 161 -24.82 15.36 -10.24
C GLY A 161 -23.46 15.67 -10.86
N SER A 162 -22.36 15.41 -10.15
CA SER A 162 -21.01 15.51 -10.71
C SER A 162 -20.68 14.37 -11.69
N GLY A 163 -21.42 13.25 -11.65
CA GLY A 163 -21.09 12.03 -12.38
C GLY A 163 -20.24 11.03 -11.55
N LEU A 164 -19.67 11.47 -10.41
CA LEU A 164 -18.97 10.61 -9.46
C LEU A 164 -19.91 9.99 -8.41
N ASP A 165 -21.19 10.37 -8.42
CA ASP A 165 -22.23 9.86 -7.53
C ASP A 165 -22.73 8.46 -7.92
N VAL A 166 -21.80 7.57 -8.30
CA VAL A 166 -22.07 6.18 -8.69
C VAL A 166 -21.69 5.20 -7.55
N PRO A 167 -22.56 4.24 -7.20
CA PRO A 167 -22.24 3.24 -6.19
C PRO A 167 -21.19 2.27 -6.71
N LEU A 168 -20.01 2.29 -6.11
CA LEU A 168 -18.88 1.40 -6.40
C LEU A 168 -18.31 0.85 -5.10
N TYR A 169 -17.81 -0.36 -5.10
CA TYR A 169 -16.98 -0.82 -4.01
C TYR A 169 -15.54 -0.30 -4.25
N GLY A 170 -15.37 1.01 -4.01
CA GLY A 170 -14.16 1.73 -4.30
C GLY A 170 -13.01 1.38 -3.36
N MET A 171 -11.80 1.42 -3.89
CA MET A 171 -10.56 1.18 -3.17
C MET A 171 -9.68 2.42 -3.14
N GLY A 172 -9.18 2.84 -4.28
CA GLY A 172 -8.21 3.90 -4.45
C GLY A 172 -8.53 4.81 -5.62
N VAL A 173 -7.68 5.80 -5.80
CA VAL A 173 -7.81 6.83 -6.82
C VAL A 173 -6.44 7.19 -7.40
N ALA A 174 -6.41 7.41 -8.72
CA ALA A 174 -5.31 8.08 -9.41
C ALA A 174 -5.86 9.30 -10.15
N ILE A 175 -5.07 10.37 -10.15
CA ILE A 175 -5.41 11.66 -10.77
C ILE A 175 -4.37 11.97 -11.83
N GLY A 176 -4.83 12.42 -13.03
CA GLY A 176 -3.98 12.87 -14.13
C GLY A 176 -4.83 13.38 -15.30
N ASP A 177 -4.31 14.34 -16.03
CA ASP A 177 -4.89 14.87 -17.28
C ASP A 177 -4.47 13.96 -18.44
N TYR A 178 -5.22 12.83 -18.64
CA TYR A 178 -4.81 11.79 -19.60
C TYR A 178 -4.99 12.20 -21.07
N ASP A 179 -5.85 13.17 -21.36
CA ASP A 179 -6.09 13.65 -22.73
C ASP A 179 -5.49 15.03 -23.01
N ASN A 180 -4.72 15.56 -22.07
CA ASN A 180 -3.99 16.83 -22.17
C ASN A 180 -4.88 18.06 -22.40
N ASP A 181 -6.15 18.03 -21.94
CA ASP A 181 -7.08 19.13 -22.10
C ASP A 181 -6.96 20.22 -21.01
N GLY A 182 -6.17 19.98 -20.00
CA GLY A 182 -5.86 20.90 -18.90
C GLY A 182 -6.76 20.74 -17.68
N ARG A 183 -7.54 19.67 -17.61
CA ARG A 183 -8.40 19.32 -16.49
C ARG A 183 -8.01 17.94 -15.93
N PRO A 184 -7.85 17.79 -14.62
CA PRO A 184 -7.51 16.49 -14.04
C PRO A 184 -8.67 15.51 -14.14
N ASP A 185 -8.38 14.32 -14.66
CA ASP A 185 -9.29 13.20 -14.74
C ASP A 185 -9.13 12.27 -13.54
N VAL A 186 -10.10 11.39 -13.32
CA VAL A 186 -10.17 10.52 -12.16
C VAL A 186 -10.25 9.06 -12.58
N PHE A 187 -9.29 8.25 -12.13
CA PHE A 187 -9.40 6.80 -12.22
C PHE A 187 -9.66 6.21 -10.82
N LEU A 188 -10.82 5.55 -10.64
CA LEU A 188 -11.17 4.84 -9.40
C LEU A 188 -10.89 3.35 -9.55
N THR A 189 -10.14 2.80 -8.61
CA THR A 189 -9.96 1.35 -8.48
C THR A 189 -11.06 0.76 -7.61
N THR A 190 -11.52 -0.46 -7.96
CA THR A 190 -12.67 -1.07 -7.28
C THR A 190 -12.52 -2.59 -7.14
N VAL A 191 -13.33 -3.19 -6.29
CA VAL A 191 -13.65 -4.62 -6.41
C VAL A 191 -14.60 -4.78 -7.60
N GLY A 192 -14.06 -5.27 -8.72
CA GLY A 192 -14.80 -5.38 -9.98
C GLY A 192 -14.16 -4.63 -11.15
N GLY A 193 -12.87 -4.29 -11.04
CA GLY A 193 -12.09 -3.58 -12.05
C GLY A 193 -11.97 -2.09 -11.78
N GLY A 194 -11.64 -1.30 -12.80
CA GLY A 194 -11.44 0.14 -12.71
C GLY A 194 -12.57 0.96 -13.32
N ARG A 195 -12.58 2.27 -13.01
CA ARG A 195 -13.48 3.25 -13.63
C ARG A 195 -12.72 4.53 -13.96
N LEU A 196 -12.75 4.93 -15.21
CA LEU A 196 -12.18 6.20 -15.69
C LEU A 196 -13.27 7.23 -15.89
N PHE A 197 -13.12 8.37 -15.26
CA PHE A 197 -14.01 9.51 -15.35
C PHE A 197 -13.27 10.69 -15.97
N HIS A 198 -13.70 11.08 -17.15
CA HIS A 198 -13.21 12.27 -17.85
C HIS A 198 -13.85 13.53 -17.26
N ASN A 199 -13.05 14.54 -16.98
CA ASN A 199 -13.49 15.83 -16.45
C ASN A 199 -13.98 16.72 -17.59
N GLU A 200 -15.32 16.86 -17.74
CA GLU A 200 -15.93 17.70 -18.75
C GLU A 200 -15.89 19.22 -18.44
N GLY A 201 -15.32 19.59 -17.28
CA GLY A 201 -15.40 20.94 -16.74
C GLY A 201 -16.72 21.21 -16.01
N ASP A 202 -16.86 22.43 -15.45
CA ASP A 202 -18.02 22.84 -14.65
C ASP A 202 -18.42 21.87 -13.53
N GLY A 203 -17.46 21.12 -12.98
CA GLY A 203 -17.65 20.13 -11.92
C GLY A 203 -18.36 18.86 -12.36
N ARG A 204 -18.30 18.51 -13.63
CA ARG A 204 -18.91 17.29 -14.18
C ARG A 204 -17.87 16.33 -14.72
N PHE A 205 -18.14 15.05 -14.48
CA PHE A 205 -17.33 13.92 -14.92
C PHE A 205 -18.18 12.93 -15.72
N ALA A 206 -17.66 12.46 -16.84
CA ALA A 206 -18.28 11.41 -17.66
C ALA A 206 -17.57 10.08 -17.43
N ASP A 207 -18.31 9.01 -17.16
CA ASP A 207 -17.74 7.65 -17.15
C ASP A 207 -17.39 7.22 -18.58
N VAL A 208 -16.10 7.25 -18.90
CA VAL A 208 -15.54 6.86 -20.20
C VAL A 208 -14.87 5.49 -20.18
N THR A 209 -15.01 4.74 -19.10
CA THR A 209 -14.34 3.46 -18.86
C THR A 209 -14.43 2.48 -20.03
N ALA A 210 -15.64 2.32 -20.57
CA ALA A 210 -15.89 1.37 -21.67
C ALA A 210 -15.33 1.84 -23.01
N SER A 211 -15.44 3.16 -23.30
CA SER A 211 -14.90 3.75 -24.53
C SER A 211 -13.39 3.84 -24.52
N ALA A 212 -12.80 4.11 -23.36
CA ALA A 212 -11.35 4.13 -23.16
C ALA A 212 -10.72 2.73 -23.08
N GLY A 213 -11.50 1.67 -22.85
CA GLY A 213 -10.99 0.29 -22.81
C GLY A 213 -10.25 -0.10 -21.53
N VAL A 214 -10.43 0.63 -20.43
CA VAL A 214 -9.64 0.46 -19.18
C VAL A 214 -10.41 -0.21 -18.03
N ALA A 215 -11.53 -0.88 -18.31
CA ALA A 215 -12.39 -1.51 -17.30
C ALA A 215 -11.69 -2.65 -16.52
N GLY A 216 -10.70 -3.30 -17.10
CA GLY A 216 -10.14 -4.55 -16.56
C GLY A 216 -11.11 -5.74 -16.66
N ASP A 217 -10.88 -6.75 -15.83
CA ASP A 217 -11.80 -7.90 -15.69
C ASP A 217 -12.76 -7.63 -14.51
N PRO A 218 -14.07 -7.91 -14.65
CA PRO A 218 -15.03 -7.76 -13.54
C PRO A 218 -14.69 -8.61 -12.29
N LYS A 219 -13.75 -9.52 -12.38
CA LYS A 219 -13.24 -10.32 -11.26
C LYS A 219 -11.97 -9.72 -10.63
N ASP A 220 -11.40 -8.69 -11.23
CA ASP A 220 -10.23 -8.03 -10.68
C ASP A 220 -10.62 -7.29 -9.40
N TRP A 221 -9.75 -7.37 -8.41
CA TRP A 221 -9.78 -6.48 -7.27
C TRP A 221 -8.64 -5.49 -7.45
N SER A 222 -8.96 -4.38 -8.11
CA SER A 222 -8.01 -3.31 -8.36
C SER A 222 -7.80 -2.47 -7.10
N THR A 223 -6.56 -2.05 -6.88
CA THR A 223 -6.12 -1.36 -5.66
C THR A 223 -5.34 -0.09 -6.01
N ALA A 224 -4.01 -0.13 -6.07
CA ALA A 224 -3.22 1.03 -6.46
C ALA A 224 -3.29 1.28 -7.97
N ALA A 225 -3.29 2.55 -8.36
CA ALA A 225 -3.16 2.94 -9.76
C ALA A 225 -2.28 4.18 -9.89
N ALA A 226 -1.63 4.35 -11.03
CA ALA A 226 -0.79 5.51 -11.32
C ALA A 226 -0.92 5.91 -12.78
N PHE A 227 -1.09 7.21 -13.02
CA PHE A 227 -0.83 7.82 -14.30
C PHE A 227 0.65 8.18 -14.41
N PHE A 228 1.28 7.87 -15.54
CA PHE A 228 2.67 8.20 -15.83
C PHE A 228 2.90 8.11 -17.34
N ASP A 229 3.92 8.78 -17.84
CA ASP A 229 4.31 8.72 -19.24
C ASP A 229 5.31 7.56 -19.44
N LEU A 230 4.87 6.48 -20.08
CA LEU A 230 5.60 5.24 -20.26
C LEU A 230 6.71 5.35 -21.31
N ASP A 231 6.41 6.05 -22.43
CA ASP A 231 7.23 6.06 -23.64
C ASP A 231 7.69 7.46 -24.06
N ASN A 232 7.52 8.45 -23.15
CA ASN A 232 7.92 9.85 -23.31
C ASN A 232 7.27 10.51 -24.55
N ASP A 233 6.05 10.09 -24.91
CA ASP A 233 5.30 10.68 -26.02
C ASP A 233 4.44 11.89 -25.61
N GLY A 234 4.29 12.12 -24.32
CA GLY A 234 3.55 13.23 -23.72
C GLY A 234 2.10 12.90 -23.36
N ASP A 235 1.64 11.69 -23.60
CA ASP A 235 0.34 11.20 -23.14
C ASP A 235 0.51 10.38 -21.86
N LEU A 236 -0.40 10.49 -20.90
CA LEU A 236 -0.33 9.73 -19.66
C LEU A 236 -0.90 8.33 -19.82
N ASP A 237 -0.07 7.33 -19.60
CA ASP A 237 -0.41 5.92 -19.52
C ASP A 237 -0.95 5.56 -18.14
N LEU A 238 -1.53 4.36 -18.00
CA LEU A 238 -2.17 3.94 -16.77
C LEU A 238 -1.69 2.56 -16.31
N PHE A 239 -1.02 2.53 -15.15
CA PHE A 239 -0.77 1.29 -14.41
C PHE A 239 -1.88 1.04 -13.39
N VAL A 240 -2.40 -0.21 -13.32
CA VAL A 240 -3.42 -0.64 -12.35
C VAL A 240 -2.94 -1.90 -11.65
N GLY A 241 -2.63 -1.78 -10.37
CA GLY A 241 -2.31 -2.91 -9.51
C GLY A 241 -3.57 -3.67 -9.09
N ASN A 242 -3.49 -4.99 -9.12
CA ASN A 242 -4.52 -5.87 -8.60
C ASN A 242 -3.98 -6.61 -7.36
N TYR A 243 -4.85 -6.85 -6.38
CA TYR A 243 -4.43 -7.42 -5.10
C TYR A 243 -4.41 -8.94 -5.13
N VAL A 244 -5.53 -9.56 -4.92
CA VAL A 244 -5.65 -11.02 -4.90
C VAL A 244 -6.85 -11.48 -5.72
N ARG A 245 -6.81 -12.72 -6.18
CA ARG A 245 -7.97 -13.38 -6.75
C ARG A 245 -9.00 -13.65 -5.66
N TRP A 246 -10.07 -12.87 -5.66
CA TRP A 246 -11.05 -12.85 -4.59
C TRP A 246 -12.49 -12.97 -5.12
N SER A 247 -13.34 -13.57 -4.31
CA SER A 247 -14.79 -13.48 -4.37
C SER A 247 -15.36 -13.84 -3.00
N PRO A 248 -16.62 -13.50 -2.67
CA PRO A 248 -17.26 -13.91 -1.41
C PRO A 248 -17.20 -15.43 -1.19
N ASP A 249 -17.31 -16.23 -2.26
CA ASP A 249 -17.25 -17.69 -2.18
C ASP A 249 -15.83 -18.20 -1.88
N ILE A 250 -14.80 -17.57 -2.43
CA ILE A 250 -13.39 -17.89 -2.13
C ILE A 250 -13.13 -17.57 -0.67
N ASP A 251 -13.52 -16.39 -0.21
CA ASP A 251 -13.31 -15.92 1.17
C ASP A 251 -14.05 -16.82 2.18
N ALA A 252 -15.31 -17.21 1.86
CA ALA A 252 -16.05 -18.16 2.68
C ALA A 252 -15.37 -19.53 2.78
N LYS A 253 -14.71 -20.01 1.71
CA LYS A 253 -13.93 -21.28 1.72
C LYS A 253 -12.66 -21.18 2.55
N VAL A 254 -11.97 -20.04 2.52
CA VAL A 254 -10.81 -19.78 3.39
C VAL A 254 -11.22 -19.93 4.85
N GLY A 255 -12.39 -19.44 5.24
CA GLY A 255 -13.03 -19.72 6.51
C GLY A 255 -12.18 -19.39 7.74
N TYR A 256 -11.28 -18.40 7.64
CA TYR A 256 -10.30 -18.09 8.68
C TYR A 256 -10.97 -17.71 10.01
N THR A 257 -10.39 -18.17 11.10
CA THR A 257 -10.82 -17.89 12.46
C THR A 257 -9.64 -17.43 13.30
N ILE A 258 -9.84 -16.47 14.18
CA ILE A 258 -8.77 -15.88 14.98
C ILE A 258 -8.36 -16.74 16.19
N ASP A 259 -9.31 -17.52 16.72
CA ASP A 259 -9.16 -18.37 17.93
C ASP A 259 -9.67 -19.80 17.72
N GLY A 260 -9.90 -20.21 16.48
CA GLY A 260 -10.47 -21.50 16.11
C GLY A 260 -12.01 -21.52 16.08
N THR A 261 -12.70 -20.46 16.49
CA THR A 261 -14.16 -20.37 16.56
C THR A 261 -14.72 -19.09 15.95
N HIS A 262 -14.14 -17.94 16.26
CA HIS A 262 -14.65 -16.66 15.80
C HIS A 262 -14.08 -16.31 14.42
N ARG A 263 -14.99 -16.02 13.48
CA ARG A 263 -14.64 -15.59 12.13
C ARG A 263 -13.77 -14.34 12.18
N ALA A 264 -12.68 -14.33 11.43
CA ALA A 264 -11.76 -13.21 11.26
C ALA A 264 -11.44 -13.01 9.78
N TYR A 265 -10.80 -11.89 9.47
CA TYR A 265 -10.37 -11.61 8.10
C TYR A 265 -9.29 -12.58 7.65
N GLY A 266 -9.47 -13.19 6.48
CA GLY A 266 -8.52 -14.15 5.95
C GLY A 266 -7.17 -13.50 5.62
N PRO A 267 -6.03 -14.07 6.06
CA PRO A 267 -4.74 -13.49 5.70
C PRO A 267 -4.47 -13.64 4.20
N PRO A 268 -3.82 -12.66 3.55
CA PRO A 268 -3.61 -12.62 2.10
C PRO A 268 -2.81 -13.80 1.56
N MET A 269 -2.06 -14.51 2.40
CA MET A 269 -1.36 -15.76 2.03
C MET A 269 -2.31 -16.89 1.62
N ASN A 270 -3.58 -16.83 2.03
CA ASN A 270 -4.59 -17.84 1.68
C ASN A 270 -5.27 -17.57 0.32
N PHE A 271 -4.90 -16.50 -0.36
CA PHE A 271 -5.43 -16.11 -1.65
C PHE A 271 -4.31 -16.09 -2.71
N GLU A 272 -4.62 -16.47 -3.93
CA GLU A 272 -3.71 -16.33 -5.06
C GLU A 272 -3.55 -14.84 -5.41
N GLY A 273 -2.36 -14.44 -5.83
CA GLY A 273 -2.11 -13.11 -6.36
C GLY A 273 -2.87 -12.85 -7.68
N ALA A 274 -2.91 -11.60 -8.10
CA ALA A 274 -3.52 -11.19 -9.36
C ALA A 274 -2.52 -10.39 -10.20
N PHE A 275 -2.64 -10.47 -11.53
CA PHE A 275 -1.78 -9.70 -12.42
C PHE A 275 -2.16 -8.22 -12.41
N PRO A 276 -1.19 -7.31 -12.40
CA PRO A 276 -1.43 -5.91 -12.68
C PRO A 276 -1.81 -5.73 -14.16
N ARG A 277 -2.36 -4.55 -14.48
CA ARG A 277 -2.62 -4.13 -15.83
C ARG A 277 -1.80 -2.89 -16.17
N LEU A 278 -1.43 -2.81 -17.43
CA LEU A 278 -0.77 -1.65 -18.00
C LEU A 278 -1.48 -1.28 -19.31
N TYR A 279 -1.96 -0.07 -19.36
CA TYR A 279 -2.67 0.50 -20.48
C TYR A 279 -1.84 1.63 -21.06
N ARG A 280 -1.42 1.46 -22.32
CA ARG A 280 -0.77 2.55 -23.07
C ARG A 280 -1.83 3.46 -23.65
N ASN A 281 -1.66 4.75 -23.46
CA ASN A 281 -2.50 5.78 -24.05
C ASN A 281 -2.05 6.03 -25.50
N ASP A 282 -2.92 5.80 -26.45
CA ASP A 282 -2.65 6.04 -27.89
C ASP A 282 -3.33 7.36 -28.33
N GLY A 283 -3.46 8.33 -27.44
CA GLY A 283 -4.09 9.62 -27.67
C GLY A 283 -5.58 9.50 -28.08
N SER A 284 -5.95 10.06 -29.19
CA SER A 284 -7.35 10.03 -29.69
C SER A 284 -7.87 8.62 -30.00
N ALA A 285 -7.02 7.59 -30.03
CA ALA A 285 -7.41 6.20 -30.23
C ALA A 285 -7.84 5.50 -28.93
N GLY A 286 -7.63 6.15 -27.77
CA GLY A 286 -7.90 5.60 -26.45
C GLY A 286 -6.76 4.71 -25.94
N PHE A 287 -7.03 3.89 -24.93
CA PHE A 287 -6.00 3.06 -24.30
C PHE A 287 -5.92 1.65 -24.93
N THR A 288 -4.69 1.16 -25.06
CA THR A 288 -4.39 -0.22 -25.47
C THR A 288 -3.85 -1.01 -24.27
N ASP A 289 -4.49 -2.16 -23.93
CA ASP A 289 -3.98 -3.07 -22.89
C ASP A 289 -2.72 -3.79 -23.39
N ILE A 290 -1.56 -3.39 -22.87
CA ILE A 290 -0.25 -3.98 -23.17
C ILE A 290 0.27 -4.87 -22.04
N SER A 291 -0.53 -5.16 -21.01
CA SER A 291 -0.13 -5.86 -19.79
C SER A 291 0.64 -7.16 -20.03
N ALA A 292 0.19 -7.96 -20.97
CA ALA A 292 0.83 -9.25 -21.27
C ALA A 292 2.15 -9.12 -22.05
N ALA A 293 2.29 -8.06 -22.86
CA ALA A 293 3.46 -7.82 -23.69
C ALA A 293 4.55 -7.02 -22.96
N SER A 294 4.16 -6.16 -22.02
CA SER A 294 5.05 -5.22 -21.36
C SER A 294 5.97 -5.83 -20.29
N GLY A 295 5.78 -7.09 -19.88
CA GLY A 295 6.60 -7.71 -18.84
C GLY A 295 6.12 -7.48 -17.40
N VAL A 296 5.09 -6.65 -17.16
CA VAL A 296 4.59 -6.38 -15.79
C VAL A 296 3.86 -7.58 -15.15
N GLN A 297 3.46 -8.59 -15.94
CA GLN A 297 2.77 -9.78 -15.46
C GLN A 297 3.75 -10.88 -15.01
N VAL A 298 4.41 -10.66 -13.88
CA VAL A 298 5.39 -11.58 -13.31
C VAL A 298 4.69 -12.82 -12.74
N LYS A 299 5.21 -14.01 -13.08
CA LYS A 299 4.72 -15.31 -12.63
C LYS A 299 5.75 -16.03 -11.78
N ASN A 300 5.29 -16.76 -10.79
CA ASN A 300 6.13 -17.75 -10.12
C ASN A 300 6.53 -18.83 -11.15
N PRO A 301 7.83 -19.02 -11.39
CA PRO A 301 8.29 -19.91 -12.47
C PRO A 301 7.91 -21.39 -12.25
N SER A 302 7.68 -21.81 -11.01
CA SER A 302 7.36 -23.20 -10.68
C SER A 302 5.86 -23.47 -10.71
N THR A 303 5.02 -22.50 -10.34
CA THR A 303 3.56 -22.69 -10.20
C THR A 303 2.74 -21.98 -11.27
N GLY A 304 3.32 -21.00 -11.96
CA GLY A 304 2.62 -20.13 -12.91
C GLY A 304 1.66 -19.12 -12.27
N VAL A 305 1.57 -19.07 -10.94
CA VAL A 305 0.70 -18.15 -10.19
C VAL A 305 1.26 -16.73 -10.27
N PRO A 306 0.39 -15.69 -10.40
CA PRO A 306 0.83 -14.31 -10.34
C PRO A 306 1.61 -13.99 -9.06
N MET A 307 2.71 -13.24 -9.18
CA MET A 307 3.54 -12.86 -8.03
C MET A 307 3.16 -11.50 -7.44
N SER A 308 2.17 -10.84 -7.99
CA SER A 308 1.69 -9.55 -7.50
C SER A 308 0.53 -9.71 -6.52
N LYS A 309 0.58 -8.92 -5.44
CA LYS A 309 -0.50 -8.61 -4.50
C LYS A 309 -0.40 -7.13 -4.18
N THR A 310 -0.65 -6.33 -5.19
CA THR A 310 -0.32 -4.91 -5.19
C THR A 310 -1.22 -4.12 -4.25
N LEU A 311 -0.61 -3.30 -3.39
CA LEU A 311 -1.30 -2.34 -2.53
C LEU A 311 -0.72 -0.92 -2.65
N GLY A 312 0.42 -0.76 -3.31
CA GLY A 312 1.02 0.55 -3.57
C GLY A 312 1.87 0.53 -4.82
N VAL A 313 1.98 1.67 -5.48
CA VAL A 313 2.85 1.90 -6.64
C VAL A 313 3.47 3.29 -6.54
N ALA A 314 4.75 3.40 -6.85
CA ALA A 314 5.48 4.66 -6.92
C ALA A 314 6.23 4.73 -8.26
N PRO A 315 5.75 5.56 -9.21
CA PRO A 315 6.49 5.89 -10.42
C PRO A 315 7.72 6.73 -10.08
N MET A 316 8.91 6.37 -10.59
CA MET A 316 10.16 7.09 -10.34
C MET A 316 11.22 6.67 -11.36
N ASP A 317 11.95 7.61 -11.91
CA ASP A 317 13.19 7.34 -12.66
C ASP A 317 14.30 6.93 -11.66
N VAL A 318 14.52 5.61 -11.52
CA VAL A 318 15.41 5.04 -10.47
C VAL A 318 16.87 4.96 -10.88
N ASP A 319 17.17 4.91 -12.19
CA ASP A 319 18.55 4.84 -12.70
C ASP A 319 19.03 6.14 -13.36
N GLY A 320 18.17 7.15 -13.45
CA GLY A 320 18.50 8.48 -13.93
C GLY A 320 18.57 8.60 -15.44
N ASP A 321 17.96 7.67 -16.17
CA ASP A 321 17.99 7.65 -17.63
C ASP A 321 16.91 8.52 -18.31
N GLY A 322 15.98 9.08 -17.51
CA GLY A 322 14.92 9.97 -17.96
C GLY A 322 13.63 9.26 -18.38
N TRP A 323 13.52 7.95 -18.07
CA TRP A 323 12.31 7.17 -18.28
C TRP A 323 11.73 6.73 -16.95
N THR A 324 10.41 6.70 -16.86
CA THR A 324 9.76 6.37 -15.62
C THR A 324 9.73 4.87 -15.41
N ASP A 325 10.26 4.43 -14.25
CA ASP A 325 10.20 3.07 -13.73
C ASP A 325 9.06 2.93 -12.72
N LEU A 326 8.72 1.70 -12.32
CA LEU A 326 7.66 1.44 -11.36
C LEU A 326 8.16 0.61 -10.17
N ALA A 327 8.08 1.17 -8.97
CA ALA A 327 8.25 0.43 -7.73
C ALA A 327 6.89 0.00 -7.18
N VAL A 328 6.69 -1.31 -6.96
CA VAL A 328 5.39 -1.89 -6.58
C VAL A 328 5.50 -2.57 -5.23
N ALA A 329 4.74 -2.09 -4.25
CA ALA A 329 4.60 -2.69 -2.94
C ALA A 329 3.56 -3.80 -2.96
N ASN A 330 3.96 -4.99 -2.56
CA ASN A 330 3.13 -6.20 -2.57
C ASN A 330 2.98 -6.80 -1.18
N ASP A 331 1.76 -7.12 -0.82
CA ASP A 331 1.44 -7.71 0.48
C ASP A 331 1.78 -9.21 0.53
N THR A 332 2.65 -9.60 1.47
CA THR A 332 3.05 -10.99 1.76
C THR A 332 3.72 -11.75 0.60
N VAL A 333 4.11 -11.05 -0.44
CA VAL A 333 4.97 -11.55 -1.53
C VAL A 333 6.07 -10.53 -1.80
N GLN A 334 7.02 -10.86 -2.68
CA GLN A 334 8.12 -9.93 -3.00
C GLN A 334 7.61 -8.61 -3.58
N ASN A 335 8.23 -7.49 -3.20
CA ASN A 335 8.05 -6.25 -3.91
C ASN A 335 8.69 -6.35 -5.30
N LEU A 336 8.15 -5.61 -6.27
CA LEU A 336 8.64 -5.61 -7.64
C LEU A 336 9.20 -4.23 -7.98
N LEU A 337 10.29 -4.23 -8.75
CA LEU A 337 10.88 -3.02 -9.32
C LEU A 337 11.00 -3.24 -10.83
N PHE A 338 10.19 -2.53 -11.58
CA PHE A 338 10.15 -2.60 -13.03
C PHE A 338 10.97 -1.46 -13.63
N ARG A 339 12.08 -1.80 -14.29
CA ARG A 339 12.87 -0.86 -15.06
C ARG A 339 12.33 -0.76 -16.47
N ASN A 340 12.12 0.46 -16.96
CA ASN A 340 11.68 0.74 -18.32
C ASN A 340 12.78 0.48 -19.35
N HIS A 341 12.45 -0.22 -20.45
CA HIS A 341 13.38 -0.54 -21.53
C HIS A 341 13.26 0.41 -22.73
N HIS A 342 12.49 1.49 -22.62
CA HIS A 342 12.30 2.52 -23.67
C HIS A 342 11.58 2.00 -24.93
N ASP A 343 10.95 0.84 -24.86
CA ASP A 343 10.25 0.20 -25.98
C ASP A 343 8.83 -0.27 -25.62
N GLY A 344 8.29 0.25 -24.50
CA GLY A 344 7.01 -0.15 -23.94
C GLY A 344 7.06 -1.44 -23.12
N THR A 345 8.27 -1.95 -22.82
CA THR A 345 8.47 -3.12 -21.98
C THR A 345 9.28 -2.81 -20.71
N PHE A 346 9.13 -3.66 -19.71
CA PHE A 346 9.82 -3.57 -18.44
C PHE A 346 10.60 -4.83 -18.11
N GLU A 347 11.72 -4.66 -17.42
CA GLU A 347 12.47 -5.73 -16.75
C GLU A 347 12.22 -5.69 -15.25
N GLU A 348 11.84 -6.83 -14.67
CA GLU A 348 11.68 -6.94 -13.21
C GLU A 348 13.04 -7.14 -12.54
N LEU A 349 13.45 -6.18 -11.73
CA LEU A 349 14.75 -6.12 -11.05
C LEU A 349 14.66 -6.23 -9.52
N GLY A 350 13.50 -6.36 -8.92
CA GLY A 350 13.30 -6.26 -7.47
C GLY A 350 14.25 -7.13 -6.65
N ALA A 351 14.42 -8.41 -7.04
CA ALA A 351 15.33 -9.31 -6.36
C ALA A 351 16.81 -8.98 -6.62
N LEU A 352 17.16 -8.57 -7.84
CA LEU A 352 18.53 -8.23 -8.21
C LEU A 352 18.98 -6.90 -7.61
N SER A 353 18.07 -5.95 -7.48
CA SER A 353 18.34 -4.63 -6.93
C SER A 353 18.34 -4.59 -5.38
N GLY A 354 17.91 -5.66 -4.71
CA GLY A 354 17.73 -5.67 -3.24
C GLY A 354 16.42 -5.03 -2.76
N PHE A 355 15.49 -4.67 -3.66
CA PHE A 355 14.22 -4.04 -3.33
C PHE A 355 13.13 -5.04 -2.91
N ALA A 356 13.20 -6.28 -3.38
CA ALA A 356 12.14 -7.28 -3.24
C ALA A 356 11.90 -7.76 -1.80
N PHE A 357 12.93 -7.77 -0.96
CA PHE A 357 12.94 -8.45 0.34
C PHE A 357 13.55 -7.55 1.42
N ASP A 358 13.29 -7.91 2.68
CA ASP A 358 14.01 -7.30 3.80
C ASP A 358 15.48 -7.76 3.86
N SER A 359 16.27 -7.17 4.77
CA SER A 359 17.70 -7.50 4.94
C SER A 359 17.97 -8.96 5.33
N TYR A 360 16.95 -9.76 5.64
CA TYR A 360 17.02 -11.17 5.97
C TYR A 360 16.48 -12.08 4.87
N GLY A 361 16.03 -11.49 3.74
CA GLY A 361 15.45 -12.23 2.61
C GLY A 361 13.98 -12.61 2.80
N ASN A 362 13.26 -11.99 3.73
CA ASN A 362 11.83 -12.24 3.94
C ASN A 362 10.97 -11.27 3.13
N VAL A 363 9.82 -11.73 2.68
CA VAL A 363 8.72 -10.88 2.22
C VAL A 363 8.04 -10.24 3.43
N ARG A 364 7.47 -9.05 3.24
CA ARG A 364 6.69 -8.32 4.25
C ARG A 364 5.27 -8.09 3.78
N GLY A 365 4.39 -7.71 4.69
CA GLY A 365 3.06 -7.22 4.37
C GLY A 365 3.11 -5.77 3.95
N ALA A 366 3.57 -5.49 2.74
CA ALA A 366 3.74 -4.13 2.23
C ALA A 366 2.40 -3.54 1.76
N MET A 367 2.16 -2.27 2.12
CA MET A 367 0.91 -1.54 1.83
C MET A 367 1.19 -0.31 0.97
N GLY A 368 1.12 0.89 1.55
CA GLY A 368 1.47 2.12 0.87
C GLY A 368 2.97 2.26 0.64
N ILE A 369 3.31 3.02 -0.38
CA ILE A 369 4.69 3.34 -0.77
C ILE A 369 4.77 4.78 -1.23
N ASP A 370 5.88 5.44 -0.94
CA ASP A 370 6.25 6.71 -1.56
C ASP A 370 7.74 6.74 -1.87
N ALA A 371 8.10 7.51 -2.88
CA ALA A 371 9.47 7.69 -3.35
C ALA A 371 9.88 9.16 -3.22
N CYS A 372 11.09 9.40 -2.73
CA CYS A 372 11.62 10.76 -2.60
C CYS A 372 13.14 10.78 -2.71
N ARG A 373 13.68 11.86 -3.27
CA ARG A 373 15.11 12.21 -3.13
C ARG A 373 15.28 13.01 -1.84
N PHE A 374 15.54 12.33 -0.74
CA PHE A 374 15.44 12.89 0.60
C PHE A 374 16.78 13.35 1.22
N THR A 375 17.89 13.09 0.53
CA THR A 375 19.22 13.51 0.94
C THR A 375 19.70 14.71 0.12
N GLN A 376 20.73 15.43 0.59
CA GLN A 376 21.28 16.57 -0.14
C GLN A 376 21.98 16.20 -1.44
N ASP A 377 22.53 15.00 -1.53
CA ASP A 377 23.13 14.43 -2.75
C ASP A 377 22.09 13.82 -3.71
N GLY A 378 20.80 13.86 -3.33
CA GLY A 378 19.70 13.43 -4.18
C GLY A 378 19.50 11.91 -4.24
N LYS A 379 19.94 11.15 -3.24
CA LYS A 379 19.67 9.71 -3.15
C LYS A 379 18.18 9.44 -3.03
N ILE A 380 17.71 8.48 -3.82
CA ILE A 380 16.32 8.02 -3.78
C ILE A 380 16.13 7.14 -2.54
N GLY A 381 15.04 7.39 -1.82
CA GLY A 381 14.51 6.51 -0.79
C GLY A 381 13.07 6.13 -1.09
N PHE A 382 12.76 4.84 -1.03
CA PHE A 382 11.40 4.34 -1.01
C PHE A 382 11.00 4.02 0.42
N ALA A 383 9.99 4.72 0.94
CA ALA A 383 9.37 4.38 2.21
C ALA A 383 8.17 3.46 1.96
N ILE A 384 8.15 2.29 2.62
CA ILE A 384 7.09 1.30 2.46
C ILE A 384 6.47 1.00 3.83
N GLY A 385 5.17 1.25 3.97
CA GLY A 385 4.38 0.87 5.13
C GLY A 385 4.17 -0.64 5.18
N ASN A 386 4.52 -1.27 6.31
CA ASN A 386 4.40 -2.72 6.46
C ASN A 386 3.41 -3.11 7.57
N PHE A 387 3.02 -4.37 7.60
CA PHE A 387 2.09 -4.94 8.56
C PHE A 387 2.55 -4.77 10.02
N ALA A 388 1.66 -4.98 10.97
CA ALA A 388 1.96 -4.92 12.41
C ALA A 388 3.13 -5.86 12.77
N ASN A 389 3.99 -5.40 13.67
CA ASN A 389 5.24 -6.05 14.09
C ASN A 389 6.34 -6.14 13.02
N GLU A 390 6.14 -5.48 11.88
CA GLU A 390 7.15 -5.28 10.84
C GLU A 390 7.54 -3.79 10.78
N MET A 391 8.81 -3.49 10.63
CA MET A 391 9.29 -2.10 10.51
C MET A 391 8.83 -1.50 9.17
N THR A 392 8.60 -0.20 9.14
CA THR A 392 8.62 0.56 7.87
C THR A 392 9.93 0.24 7.16
N ALA A 393 9.89 -0.11 5.87
CA ALA A 393 11.10 -0.20 5.08
C ALA A 393 11.49 1.19 4.57
N LEU A 394 12.79 1.49 4.55
CA LEU A 394 13.37 2.64 3.87
C LEU A 394 14.45 2.10 2.92
N CYS A 395 14.05 1.77 1.69
CA CYS A 395 14.96 1.26 0.67
C CYS A 395 15.71 2.43 0.03
N VAL A 396 16.99 2.60 0.39
CA VAL A 396 17.83 3.71 -0.05
C VAL A 396 18.73 3.28 -1.19
N ALA A 397 18.79 4.09 -2.24
CA ALA A 397 19.69 3.86 -3.38
C ALA A 397 21.15 3.83 -2.93
N GLN A 398 21.88 2.82 -3.37
CA GLN A 398 23.29 2.59 -3.06
C GLN A 398 24.18 2.98 -4.24
N ASP A 399 25.38 3.48 -3.92
CA ASP A 399 26.39 3.73 -4.95
C ASP A 399 26.81 2.39 -5.58
N THR A 400 26.68 2.27 -6.90
CA THR A 400 27.07 1.05 -7.60
C THR A 400 28.56 1.08 -7.94
N PRO A 401 29.40 0.24 -7.30
CA PRO A 401 30.82 0.20 -7.59
C PRO A 401 31.07 -0.15 -9.07
N GLY A 402 31.83 0.69 -9.78
CA GLY A 402 32.20 0.43 -11.17
C GLY A 402 31.15 0.79 -12.22
N GLY A 403 30.09 1.51 -11.86
CA GLY A 403 29.06 1.96 -12.81
C GLY A 403 28.19 0.81 -13.33
N GLY A 404 27.72 -0.06 -12.44
CA GLY A 404 26.83 -1.18 -12.79
C GLY A 404 25.54 -0.69 -13.46
N SER A 405 24.98 -1.52 -14.32
CA SER A 405 23.81 -1.20 -15.16
C SER A 405 22.46 -1.26 -14.41
N HIS A 406 22.46 -1.59 -13.12
CA HIS A 406 21.24 -1.77 -12.34
C HIS A 406 21.29 -0.96 -11.05
N PRO A 407 20.21 -0.26 -10.69
CA PRO A 407 20.10 0.42 -9.40
C PRO A 407 20.14 -0.62 -8.27
N LEU A 408 20.84 -0.29 -7.18
CA LEU A 408 20.89 -1.13 -5.98
C LEU A 408 20.24 -0.38 -4.82
N PHE A 409 19.50 -1.11 -3.97
CA PHE A 409 18.82 -0.58 -2.81
C PHE A 409 19.16 -1.41 -1.57
N ALA A 410 19.22 -0.74 -0.42
CA ALA A 410 19.32 -1.38 0.88
C ALA A 410 18.23 -0.85 1.82
N ASP A 411 17.62 -1.72 2.62
CA ASP A 411 16.70 -1.28 3.68
C ASP A 411 17.52 -0.69 4.83
N GLU A 412 17.55 0.62 4.91
CA GLU A 412 18.28 1.40 5.90
C GLU A 412 17.40 1.98 7.01
N ALA A 413 16.15 1.53 7.15
CA ALA A 413 15.20 2.08 8.12
C ALA A 413 15.76 2.12 9.56
N ILE A 414 16.57 1.14 9.96
CA ILE A 414 17.22 1.13 11.28
C ILE A 414 18.32 2.20 11.36
N ALA A 415 19.16 2.29 10.34
CA ALA A 415 20.26 3.25 10.29
C ALA A 415 19.76 4.69 10.31
N TRP A 416 18.64 4.95 9.63
CA TRP A 416 18.00 6.26 9.60
C TRP A 416 17.04 6.53 10.78
N GLY A 417 16.94 5.64 11.79
CA GLY A 417 16.16 5.87 13.01
C GLY A 417 14.64 5.59 12.89
N ILE A 418 14.14 5.18 11.73
CA ILE A 418 12.72 4.90 11.49
C ILE A 418 12.33 3.50 11.99
N GLY A 419 13.21 2.50 11.81
CA GLY A 419 12.88 1.08 11.94
C GLY A 419 12.33 0.71 13.32
N GLY A 420 13.03 1.07 14.40
CA GLY A 420 12.60 0.73 15.75
C GLY A 420 11.23 1.30 16.13
N PRO A 421 11.01 2.63 16.03
CA PRO A 421 9.74 3.25 16.39
C PRO A 421 8.55 2.81 15.52
N SER A 422 8.78 2.45 14.26
CA SER A 422 7.71 2.07 13.31
C SER A 422 7.33 0.58 13.35
N ARG A 423 7.94 -0.22 14.23
CA ARG A 423 7.77 -1.68 14.20
C ARG A 423 6.37 -2.14 14.60
N ASP A 424 5.84 -1.59 15.70
CA ASP A 424 4.63 -2.14 16.30
C ASP A 424 3.35 -1.84 15.50
N PRO A 425 3.09 -0.62 14.99
CA PRO A 425 1.83 -0.31 14.31
C PRO A 425 1.75 -0.98 12.93
N LEU A 426 0.50 -1.15 12.46
CA LEU A 426 0.18 -1.53 11.09
C LEU A 426 0.03 -0.26 10.26
N LYS A 427 0.87 -0.07 9.25
CA LYS A 427 0.95 1.14 8.43
C LYS A 427 0.29 0.93 7.08
N PHE A 428 -0.63 1.82 6.72
CA PHE A 428 -1.23 1.90 5.39
C PHE A 428 -0.72 3.12 4.63
N GLY A 429 -1.21 4.30 4.96
CA GLY A 429 -0.74 5.54 4.35
C GLY A 429 0.70 5.85 4.75
N ILE A 430 1.51 6.28 3.78
CA ILE A 430 2.89 6.71 4.02
C ILE A 430 3.34 7.64 2.90
N PHE A 431 3.95 8.77 3.25
CA PHE A 431 4.51 9.70 2.27
C PHE A 431 5.60 10.60 2.86
N PHE A 432 6.44 11.12 1.96
CA PHE A 432 7.41 12.16 2.28
C PHE A 432 6.83 13.56 1.99
N PHE A 433 7.06 14.50 2.90
CA PHE A 433 6.70 15.92 2.74
C PHE A 433 7.56 16.77 3.68
N ASP A 434 7.69 18.03 3.42
CA ASP A 434 8.49 18.98 4.21
C ASP A 434 7.53 19.78 5.10
N TYR A 435 7.19 19.23 6.31
CA TYR A 435 6.13 19.81 7.14
C TYR A 435 6.55 21.07 7.89
N ASP A 436 7.86 21.28 8.10
CA ASP A 436 8.40 22.43 8.81
C ASP A 436 9.10 23.43 7.88
N LEU A 437 9.06 23.20 6.58
CA LEU A 437 9.66 24.02 5.52
C LEU A 437 11.17 24.25 5.70
N ASP A 438 11.89 23.30 6.28
CA ASP A 438 13.34 23.39 6.47
C ASP A 438 14.15 22.91 5.24
N GLY A 439 13.45 22.41 4.21
CA GLY A 439 13.97 21.93 2.94
C GLY A 439 14.28 20.45 2.89
N ARG A 440 14.10 19.70 3.98
CA ARG A 440 14.31 18.27 4.05
C ARG A 440 12.96 17.53 4.12
N PRO A 441 12.71 16.58 3.21
CA PRO A 441 11.50 15.77 3.30
C PRO A 441 11.45 14.95 4.59
N ASP A 442 10.37 15.09 5.34
CA ASP A 442 10.01 14.31 6.51
C ASP A 442 9.17 13.12 6.11
N LEU A 443 8.92 12.18 7.02
CA LEU A 443 8.13 10.99 6.72
C LEU A 443 6.93 10.89 7.67
N LEU A 444 5.73 10.76 7.08
CA LEU A 444 4.50 10.51 7.82
C LEU A 444 3.93 9.13 7.49
N SER A 445 3.42 8.41 8.49
CA SER A 445 2.63 7.19 8.28
C SER A 445 1.31 7.22 9.04
N VAL A 446 0.26 6.70 8.39
CA VAL A 446 -1.10 6.58 8.92
C VAL A 446 -1.38 5.12 9.22
N ASN A 447 -1.76 4.84 10.47
CA ASN A 447 -1.77 3.51 11.04
C ASN A 447 -3.19 3.06 11.45
N GLY A 448 -3.42 1.74 11.43
CA GLY A 448 -4.68 1.15 11.89
C GLY A 448 -4.75 -0.35 11.62
N HIS A 449 -5.15 -1.13 12.63
CA HIS A 449 -5.22 -2.59 12.48
C HIS A 449 -6.44 -3.05 11.67
N LEU A 450 -6.45 -4.31 11.21
CA LEU A 450 -7.55 -4.92 10.47
C LEU A 450 -8.63 -5.48 11.39
N GLU A 451 -8.23 -6.06 12.54
CA GLU A 451 -9.12 -6.77 13.47
C GLU A 451 -9.42 -5.94 14.70
N GLU A 452 -10.72 -5.74 14.98
CA GLU A 452 -11.22 -5.02 16.16
C GLU A 452 -10.78 -5.69 17.47
N GLU A 453 -10.74 -7.02 17.47
CA GLU A 453 -10.45 -7.84 18.64
C GLU A 453 -8.95 -8.13 18.85
N ILE A 454 -8.07 -7.51 18.04
CA ILE A 454 -6.63 -7.83 18.04
C ILE A 454 -6.00 -7.70 19.43
N GLY A 455 -6.42 -6.73 20.23
CA GLY A 455 -5.90 -6.52 21.57
C GLY A 455 -6.15 -7.66 22.55
N LYS A 456 -7.13 -8.56 22.24
CA LYS A 456 -7.39 -9.77 23.03
C LYS A 456 -6.40 -10.91 22.72
N ILE A 457 -5.74 -10.85 21.55
CA ILE A 457 -4.91 -11.94 21.02
C ILE A 457 -3.45 -11.56 21.02
N GLN A 458 -3.15 -10.34 20.61
CA GLN A 458 -1.79 -9.79 20.60
C GLN A 458 -1.69 -8.67 21.62
N ASN A 459 -1.07 -8.99 22.76
CA ASN A 459 -0.86 -8.02 23.81
C ASN A 459 0.06 -6.87 23.30
N GLY A 460 -0.44 -5.64 23.31
CA GLY A 460 0.26 -4.47 22.77
C GLY A 460 -0.29 -3.95 21.44
N GLN A 461 -1.02 -4.75 20.68
CA GLN A 461 -1.72 -4.29 19.48
C GLN A 461 -3.07 -3.66 19.82
N ARG A 462 -3.47 -2.68 19.01
CA ARG A 462 -4.77 -1.99 19.12
C ARG A 462 -5.38 -1.85 17.73
N TYR A 463 -6.72 -1.84 17.67
CA TYR A 463 -7.45 -1.65 16.42
C TYR A 463 -7.23 -0.24 15.85
N GLN A 464 -7.49 0.78 16.67
CA GLN A 464 -7.18 2.17 16.36
C GLN A 464 -5.74 2.47 16.78
N GLN A 465 -4.96 3.05 15.88
CA GLN A 465 -3.56 3.36 16.10
C GLN A 465 -3.26 4.81 15.73
N PRO A 466 -2.37 5.49 16.47
CA PRO A 466 -1.98 6.86 16.13
C PRO A 466 -1.10 6.86 14.87
N ALA A 467 -1.14 7.96 14.12
CA ALA A 467 -0.17 8.22 13.06
C ALA A 467 1.24 8.37 13.66
N GLN A 468 2.26 8.30 12.81
CA GLN A 468 3.64 8.57 13.17
C GLN A 468 4.22 9.60 12.20
N LEU A 469 4.87 10.62 12.74
CA LEU A 469 5.64 11.62 12.01
C LEU A 469 7.10 11.51 12.41
N PHE A 470 7.99 11.52 11.43
CA PHE A 470 9.43 11.44 11.60
C PHE A 470 10.07 12.66 10.94
N TRP A 471 10.67 13.51 11.75
CA TRP A 471 11.42 14.69 11.30
C TRP A 471 12.79 14.30 10.76
N ASN A 472 13.16 14.80 9.60
CA ASN A 472 14.44 14.55 8.94
C ASN A 472 15.52 15.51 9.47
N ALA A 473 16.39 15.04 10.35
CA ALA A 473 17.50 15.81 10.89
C ALA A 473 18.75 15.82 9.98
N GLY A 474 18.61 15.50 8.69
CA GLY A 474 19.72 15.38 7.73
C GLY A 474 20.61 14.17 8.06
N ASP A 475 21.93 14.34 8.07
CA ASP A 475 22.89 13.26 8.35
C ASP A 475 22.70 12.60 9.72
N ALA A 476 21.90 13.20 10.62
CA ALA A 476 21.53 12.62 11.90
C ALA A 476 20.34 11.65 11.81
N GLY A 477 19.79 11.42 10.62
CA GLY A 477 18.65 10.53 10.38
C GLY A 477 17.31 11.13 10.79
N PHE A 478 16.30 10.29 10.97
CA PHE A 478 14.95 10.69 11.33
C PHE A 478 14.72 10.58 12.84
N SER A 479 14.00 11.55 13.40
CA SER A 479 13.58 11.59 14.80
C SER A 479 12.06 11.53 14.90
N ALA A 480 11.52 10.61 15.71
CA ALA A 480 10.07 10.49 15.91
C ALA A 480 9.52 11.74 16.61
N VAL A 481 8.57 12.40 15.98
CA VAL A 481 7.89 13.60 16.50
C VAL A 481 6.86 13.18 17.54
N GLN A 482 6.73 13.97 18.61
CA GLN A 482 5.84 13.68 19.72
C GLN A 482 4.66 14.66 19.74
N PRO A 483 3.54 14.36 20.45
CA PRO A 483 2.40 15.26 20.55
C PRO A 483 2.74 16.66 21.08
N ALA A 484 3.77 16.77 21.90
CA ALA A 484 4.23 18.07 22.38
C ALA A 484 4.76 18.99 21.26
N GLN A 485 5.27 18.42 20.16
CA GLN A 485 5.78 19.16 19.01
C GLN A 485 4.72 19.39 17.93
N ALA A 486 3.94 18.36 17.57
CA ALA A 486 3.00 18.44 16.44
C ALA A 486 1.52 18.54 16.84
N GLY A 487 1.18 18.62 18.14
CA GLY A 487 -0.19 18.65 18.61
C GLY A 487 -0.79 17.25 18.78
N GLU A 488 -1.85 17.15 19.62
CA GLU A 488 -2.52 15.87 19.91
C GLU A 488 -3.36 15.38 18.72
N ASP A 489 -3.86 16.29 17.89
CA ASP A 489 -4.79 15.97 16.80
C ASP A 489 -4.14 15.05 15.75
N LEU A 490 -2.86 15.27 15.42
CA LEU A 490 -2.11 14.44 14.50
C LEU A 490 -2.02 12.97 14.98
N PHE A 491 -1.95 12.77 16.30
CA PHE A 491 -1.77 11.45 16.90
C PHE A 491 -3.06 10.83 17.41
N ARG A 492 -4.22 11.37 17.03
CA ARG A 492 -5.53 10.78 17.34
C ARG A 492 -5.58 9.35 16.78
N PRO A 493 -5.87 8.32 17.62
CA PRO A 493 -5.94 6.94 17.14
C PRO A 493 -7.09 6.75 16.13
N LEU A 494 -6.77 6.17 14.97
CA LEU A 494 -7.67 5.89 13.86
C LEU A 494 -7.52 4.44 13.39
N VAL A 495 -8.48 3.97 12.59
CA VAL A 495 -8.31 2.78 11.75
C VAL A 495 -7.82 3.26 10.38
N GLY A 496 -6.65 3.89 10.40
CA GLY A 496 -6.14 4.66 9.27
C GLY A 496 -5.91 3.84 8.01
N ARG A 497 -6.12 4.48 6.83
CA ARG A 497 -5.95 3.88 5.50
C ARG A 497 -5.23 4.86 4.57
N GLY A 498 -5.96 5.54 3.69
CA GLY A 498 -5.41 6.53 2.76
C GLY A 498 -4.90 7.78 3.46
N SER A 499 -3.97 8.46 2.82
CA SER A 499 -3.49 9.78 3.24
C SER A 499 -2.89 10.54 2.07
N ALA A 500 -3.06 11.86 2.08
CA ALA A 500 -2.55 12.77 1.08
C ALA A 500 -2.22 14.12 1.71
N TYR A 501 -1.47 14.96 1.00
CA TYR A 501 -1.15 16.31 1.42
C TYR A 501 -1.43 17.33 0.30
N ALA A 502 -1.74 18.56 0.70
CA ALA A 502 -1.83 19.76 -0.12
C ALA A 502 -1.75 21.00 0.78
N ASP A 503 -1.46 22.15 0.21
CA ASP A 503 -1.64 23.45 0.86
C ASP A 503 -3.08 23.88 0.64
N VAL A 504 -3.96 23.69 1.65
CA VAL A 504 -5.43 23.84 1.48
C VAL A 504 -5.93 25.26 1.69
N ASP A 505 -5.16 26.14 2.31
CA ASP A 505 -5.53 27.54 2.58
C ASP A 505 -4.57 28.58 1.98
N GLY A 506 -3.58 28.12 1.18
CA GLY A 506 -2.72 28.97 0.37
C GLY A 506 -1.62 29.67 1.18
N ASP A 507 -1.31 29.20 2.39
CA ASP A 507 -0.28 29.78 3.25
C ASP A 507 1.14 29.22 3.01
N GLY A 508 1.24 28.15 2.21
CA GLY A 508 2.48 27.49 1.81
C GLY A 508 2.87 26.30 2.67
N ASP A 509 2.22 26.11 3.80
CA ASP A 509 2.42 24.95 4.65
C ASP A 509 1.64 23.75 4.08
N LEU A 510 2.22 22.55 4.18
CA LEU A 510 1.55 21.37 3.67
C LEU A 510 0.63 20.77 4.74
N ASP A 511 -0.66 20.79 4.46
CA ASP A 511 -1.72 20.18 5.25
C ASP A 511 -1.89 18.71 4.87
N VAL A 512 -2.51 17.92 5.76
CA VAL A 512 -2.65 16.49 5.53
C VAL A 512 -4.09 16.01 5.76
N VAL A 513 -4.54 15.09 4.93
CA VAL A 513 -5.81 14.38 5.12
C VAL A 513 -5.54 12.91 5.39
N PHE A 514 -6.20 12.34 6.41
CA PHE A 514 -6.20 10.91 6.71
C PHE A 514 -7.60 10.36 6.52
N THR A 515 -7.70 9.20 5.90
CA THR A 515 -8.93 8.43 5.87
C THR A 515 -8.85 7.23 6.79
N GLN A 516 -9.99 6.64 7.10
CA GLN A 516 -10.05 5.44 7.92
C GLN A 516 -11.15 4.50 7.45
N ALA A 517 -10.99 3.22 7.74
CA ALA A 517 -12.04 2.25 7.53
C ALA A 517 -13.22 2.55 8.47
N MET A 518 -14.47 2.57 7.92
CA MET A 518 -15.70 2.77 8.72
C MET A 518 -15.69 4.04 9.57
N GLY A 519 -15.30 5.19 9.03
CA GLY A 519 -15.23 6.40 9.84
C GLY A 519 -15.17 7.71 9.05
N ALA A 520 -15.19 8.81 9.78
CA ALA A 520 -14.94 10.14 9.23
C ALA A 520 -13.44 10.31 8.93
N PRO A 521 -13.05 11.06 7.90
CA PRO A 521 -11.66 11.43 7.67
C PRO A 521 -11.19 12.41 8.74
N LEU A 522 -9.92 12.73 8.72
CA LEU A 522 -9.30 13.75 9.53
C LEU A 522 -8.52 14.68 8.60
N LEU A 523 -8.96 15.92 8.44
CA LEU A 523 -8.23 16.99 7.75
C LEU A 523 -7.52 17.83 8.80
N LEU A 524 -6.19 17.83 8.71
CA LEU A 524 -5.30 18.47 9.67
C LEU A 524 -4.57 19.61 8.98
N ARG A 525 -4.86 20.84 9.43
CA ARG A 525 -4.12 22.01 8.97
C ARG A 525 -2.79 22.09 9.73
N ASN A 526 -1.74 22.39 8.99
CA ASN A 526 -0.42 22.67 9.54
C ASN A 526 -0.36 24.14 9.99
N ASP A 527 -0.33 24.38 11.28
CA ASP A 527 -0.24 25.73 11.88
C ASP A 527 1.21 26.02 12.32
N GLN A 528 2.23 25.67 11.51
CA GLN A 528 3.59 25.97 11.85
C GLN A 528 3.83 27.49 11.91
N ALA A 529 4.66 27.96 12.79
CA ALA A 529 4.99 29.38 12.97
C ALA A 529 6.49 29.56 13.16
N LEU A 530 7.30 28.84 12.39
CA LEU A 530 8.77 28.83 12.48
C LEU A 530 9.38 30.03 11.76
N GLY A 531 8.59 30.74 10.93
CA GLY A 531 9.07 31.86 10.12
C GLY A 531 9.99 31.39 8.99
N HIS A 532 9.74 30.17 8.51
CA HIS A 532 10.44 29.62 7.36
C HIS A 532 9.81 30.13 6.07
N HIS A 533 10.63 30.31 5.06
CA HIS A 533 10.22 30.67 3.71
C HIS A 533 10.07 29.43 2.84
N PHE A 534 9.36 29.58 1.73
CA PHE A 534 9.14 28.50 0.77
C PHE A 534 9.11 29.01 -0.69
N ILE A 535 9.20 28.10 -1.63
CA ILE A 535 8.68 28.28 -2.99
C ILE A 535 7.78 27.12 -3.35
N ARG A 536 6.74 27.39 -4.14
CA ARG A 536 5.89 26.37 -4.72
C ARG A 536 5.87 26.53 -6.24
N LEU A 537 5.98 25.41 -6.95
CA LEU A 537 6.00 25.41 -8.42
C LEU A 537 4.92 24.50 -8.95
N LYS A 538 3.98 25.04 -9.74
CA LYS A 538 3.04 24.27 -10.56
C LYS A 538 3.62 24.21 -11.97
N LEU A 539 4.10 23.04 -12.38
CA LEU A 539 4.66 22.82 -13.70
C LEU A 539 3.53 22.55 -14.70
N LYS A 540 3.72 23.00 -15.93
CA LYS A 540 2.76 22.82 -17.01
C LYS A 540 3.49 22.42 -18.28
N GLY A 541 3.31 21.17 -18.69
CA GLY A 541 3.85 20.63 -19.92
C GLY A 541 3.23 21.29 -21.16
N THR A 542 4.00 21.42 -22.20
CA THR A 542 3.57 21.89 -23.53
C THR A 542 3.93 20.92 -24.63
N ARG A 543 4.90 20.04 -24.35
CA ARG A 543 5.36 18.94 -25.21
C ARG A 543 5.38 17.63 -24.44
N SER A 544 5.66 17.69 -23.16
CA SER A 544 5.41 16.63 -22.19
C SER A 544 3.93 16.62 -21.80
N ASN A 545 3.50 15.59 -21.07
CA ASN A 545 2.16 15.57 -20.50
C ASN A 545 1.86 16.87 -19.74
N ARG A 546 0.63 17.29 -19.77
CA ARG A 546 0.19 18.61 -19.28
C ARG A 546 0.47 18.84 -17.81
N ASP A 547 0.35 17.80 -17.02
CA ASP A 547 0.60 17.78 -15.57
C ASP A 547 2.09 17.76 -15.23
N ALA A 548 2.97 17.61 -16.24
CA ALA A 548 4.41 17.45 -16.08
C ALA A 548 4.80 16.27 -15.15
N ILE A 549 3.95 15.25 -15.02
CA ILE A 549 4.25 14.03 -14.25
C ILE A 549 5.51 13.38 -14.84
N GLY A 550 6.48 13.08 -13.97
CA GLY A 550 7.80 12.59 -14.34
C GLY A 550 8.87 13.69 -14.42
N ALA A 551 8.49 14.98 -14.32
CA ALA A 551 9.48 16.06 -14.26
C ALA A 551 10.23 16.03 -12.92
N ARG A 552 11.52 16.41 -12.98
CA ARG A 552 12.37 16.55 -11.80
C ARG A 552 12.78 18.00 -11.61
N VAL A 553 12.61 18.50 -10.39
CA VAL A 553 12.99 19.86 -10.01
C VAL A 553 14.13 19.82 -9.01
N LYS A 554 15.20 20.52 -9.33
CA LYS A 554 16.37 20.70 -8.48
C LYS A 554 16.47 22.16 -8.07
N LEU A 555 16.42 22.42 -6.79
CA LEU A 555 16.59 23.76 -6.22
C LEU A 555 17.96 23.88 -5.57
N THR A 556 18.63 25.01 -5.80
CA THR A 556 19.86 25.38 -5.10
C THR A 556 19.66 26.69 -4.35
N ALA A 557 19.78 26.65 -3.02
CA ALA A 557 19.64 27.81 -2.15
C ALA A 557 20.62 27.71 -0.97
N GLY A 558 21.29 28.81 -0.62
CA GLY A 558 22.22 28.85 0.52
C GLY A 558 23.35 27.81 0.47
N GLY A 559 23.74 27.36 -0.71
CA GLY A 559 24.76 26.31 -0.91
C GLY A 559 24.27 24.88 -0.66
N LYS A 560 22.97 24.69 -0.46
CA LYS A 560 22.31 23.39 -0.33
C LYS A 560 21.52 23.07 -1.61
N THR A 561 21.33 21.79 -1.86
CA THR A 561 20.52 21.30 -2.98
C THR A 561 19.33 20.50 -2.43
N GLN A 562 18.18 20.71 -3.03
CA GLN A 562 16.95 19.97 -2.76
C GLN A 562 16.39 19.43 -4.09
N TRP A 563 15.63 18.35 -4.00
CA TRP A 563 15.04 17.68 -5.16
C TRP A 563 13.56 17.38 -4.91
N ARG A 564 12.74 17.55 -5.94
CA ARG A 564 11.34 17.07 -5.96
C ARG A 564 11.04 16.46 -7.32
N ASP A 565 10.33 15.35 -7.31
CA ASP A 565 9.82 14.73 -8.52
C ASP A 565 8.30 14.99 -8.59
N VAL A 566 7.78 15.35 -9.77
CA VAL A 566 6.36 15.65 -9.97
C VAL A 566 5.60 14.35 -10.16
N THR A 567 4.74 14.04 -9.22
CA THR A 567 3.82 12.89 -9.26
C THR A 567 2.64 13.15 -8.31
N SER A 568 1.43 12.77 -8.72
CA SER A 568 0.25 12.77 -7.85
C SER A 568 0.14 11.50 -7.03
N THR A 569 0.55 10.35 -7.61
CA THR A 569 0.42 9.03 -6.96
C THR A 569 1.41 8.86 -5.82
N ARG A 570 0.89 8.78 -4.60
CA ARG A 570 1.65 8.63 -3.37
C ARG A 570 0.87 7.83 -2.34
N SER A 571 1.57 7.29 -1.33
CA SER A 571 0.93 6.72 -0.15
C SER A 571 0.17 5.41 -0.45
N TYR A 572 -0.94 5.19 0.24
CA TYR A 572 -1.80 4.04 0.08
C TYR A 572 -3.08 4.45 -0.66
N LEU A 573 -3.24 3.97 -1.88
CA LEU A 573 -4.44 4.15 -2.72
C LEU A 573 -4.87 5.62 -2.88
N SER A 574 -3.94 6.57 -2.82
CA SER A 574 -4.23 8.00 -2.69
C SER A 574 -3.40 8.83 -3.64
N ALA A 575 -3.80 10.10 -3.82
CA ALA A 575 -3.09 11.07 -4.62
C ALA A 575 -2.95 12.40 -3.86
N SER A 576 -1.74 12.97 -3.84
CA SER A 576 -1.44 14.29 -3.30
C SER A 576 -1.46 15.35 -4.40
N GLU A 577 -1.38 16.62 -4.03
CA GLU A 577 -1.30 17.71 -5.00
C GLU A 577 -0.08 17.60 -5.93
N LEU A 578 -0.20 18.11 -7.16
CA LEU A 578 0.90 18.12 -8.14
C LEU A 578 1.95 19.21 -7.90
N PRO A 579 1.61 20.43 -7.41
CA PRO A 579 2.60 21.45 -7.12
C PRO A 579 3.70 20.93 -6.19
N VAL A 580 4.96 21.22 -6.54
CA VAL A 580 6.10 20.85 -5.71
C VAL A 580 6.50 21.98 -4.75
N THR A 581 6.61 21.65 -3.47
CA THR A 581 6.95 22.60 -2.42
C THR A 581 8.40 22.38 -1.95
N PHE A 582 9.16 23.48 -1.84
CA PHE A 582 10.50 23.51 -1.30
C PHE A 582 10.55 24.46 -0.11
N GLY A 583 10.79 23.93 1.06
CA GLY A 583 11.12 24.75 2.23
C GLY A 583 12.50 25.36 2.09
N LEU A 584 12.65 26.58 2.55
CA LEU A 584 13.90 27.34 2.48
C LEU A 584 14.49 27.63 3.87
N GLY A 585 13.79 27.25 4.95
CA GLY A 585 14.13 27.68 6.28
C GLY A 585 14.16 29.21 6.35
N ALA A 586 15.20 29.77 6.94
CA ALA A 586 15.35 31.22 7.06
C ALA A 586 15.91 31.93 5.81
N LEU A 587 16.04 31.25 4.67
CA LEU A 587 16.56 31.85 3.43
C LEU A 587 15.44 32.60 2.70
N ASP A 588 15.64 33.88 2.45
CA ASP A 588 14.70 34.79 1.78
C ASP A 588 14.89 34.87 0.25
N ARG A 589 15.75 34.02 -0.32
CA ARG A 589 16.03 33.99 -1.75
C ARG A 589 16.53 32.63 -2.23
N VAL A 590 16.26 32.34 -3.48
CA VAL A 590 16.70 31.15 -4.20
C VAL A 590 17.91 31.47 -5.08
N GLY A 591 18.85 30.56 -5.20
CA GLY A 591 19.99 30.68 -6.13
C GLY A 591 19.57 30.33 -7.55
N SER A 592 19.08 29.12 -7.76
CA SER A 592 18.57 28.64 -9.05
C SER A 592 17.60 27.49 -8.86
N VAL A 593 16.68 27.37 -9.82
CA VAL A 593 15.83 26.17 -9.98
C VAL A 593 16.11 25.59 -11.36
N GLU A 594 16.48 24.33 -11.41
CA GLU A 594 16.68 23.55 -12.63
C GLU A 594 15.56 22.53 -12.74
N ILE A 595 14.82 22.57 -13.84
CA ILE A 595 13.73 21.65 -14.13
C ILE A 595 14.19 20.73 -15.27
N THR A 596 14.16 19.43 -15.02
CA THR A 596 14.28 18.41 -16.06
C THR A 596 12.87 17.92 -16.39
N TRP A 597 12.37 18.27 -17.55
CA TRP A 597 11.06 17.86 -18.04
C TRP A 597 11.06 16.39 -18.49
N PRO A 598 9.94 15.70 -18.52
CA PRO A 598 9.83 14.40 -19.18
C PRO A 598 10.44 14.45 -20.59
N GLY A 599 11.15 13.39 -21.00
CA GLY A 599 11.91 13.41 -22.25
C GLY A 599 13.26 14.14 -22.17
N GLY A 600 13.70 14.59 -20.97
CA GLY A 600 15.09 15.00 -20.68
C GLY A 600 15.45 16.46 -21.01
N ARG A 601 14.51 17.30 -21.42
CA ARG A 601 14.76 18.73 -21.60
C ARG A 601 15.02 19.41 -20.27
N THR A 602 15.88 20.42 -20.27
CA THR A 602 16.19 21.20 -19.07
C THR A 602 15.81 22.67 -19.22
N GLN A 603 15.28 23.26 -18.15
CA GLN A 603 14.98 24.68 -18.03
C GLN A 603 15.56 25.20 -16.71
N THR A 604 16.22 26.33 -16.74
CA THR A 604 16.75 26.97 -15.54
C THR A 604 16.03 28.28 -15.27
N LEU A 605 15.54 28.41 -14.04
CA LEU A 605 14.93 29.65 -13.54
C LEU A 605 15.91 30.34 -12.59
N THR A 606 16.02 31.65 -12.74
CA THR A 606 16.67 32.55 -11.80
C THR A 606 15.62 33.53 -11.29
N ASP A 607 15.85 34.16 -10.15
CA ASP A 607 14.93 35.16 -9.59
C ASP A 607 13.52 34.63 -9.25
N VAL A 608 13.43 33.36 -8.82
CA VAL A 608 12.17 32.78 -8.34
C VAL A 608 11.79 33.45 -7.02
N SER A 609 10.59 34.01 -6.97
CA SER A 609 10.10 34.70 -5.77
C SER A 609 9.73 33.71 -4.68
N VAL A 610 10.09 34.01 -3.44
CA VAL A 610 9.72 33.23 -2.26
C VAL A 610 8.28 33.53 -1.81
N ASP A 611 7.75 32.67 -0.94
CA ASP A 611 6.45 32.75 -0.27
C ASP A 611 5.28 32.89 -1.26
N ARG A 612 5.38 32.15 -2.35
CA ARG A 612 4.27 32.06 -3.33
C ARG A 612 4.38 30.84 -4.23
N MET A 613 3.28 30.50 -4.85
CA MET A 613 3.22 29.59 -5.97
C MET A 613 3.57 30.31 -7.28
N THR A 614 4.39 29.68 -8.12
CA THR A 614 4.74 30.13 -9.47
C THR A 614 4.36 29.04 -10.47
N VAL A 615 3.59 29.40 -11.48
CA VAL A 615 3.32 28.52 -12.61
C VAL A 615 4.47 28.61 -13.61
N VAL A 616 5.05 27.46 -13.97
CA VAL A 616 6.16 27.36 -14.90
C VAL A 616 5.74 26.53 -16.11
N GLU A 617 5.72 27.15 -17.28
CA GLU A 617 5.42 26.45 -18.53
C GLU A 617 6.71 25.89 -19.14
N GLU A 618 6.61 24.69 -19.72
CA GLU A 618 7.70 24.05 -20.47
C GLU A 618 8.04 24.90 -21.72
N PRO A 619 9.33 25.16 -22.03
CA PRO A 619 9.72 25.88 -23.23
C PRO A 619 9.31 25.14 -24.51
N GLN A 620 8.81 25.86 -25.50
CA GLN A 620 8.40 25.31 -26.82
C GLN A 620 9.56 24.69 -27.61
#